data_ae019474e52736287a092a62e595eafc
#
_entry.id   ae019474e52736287a092a62e595eafc
#
_cell.length_a   1.000
_cell.length_b   1.000
_cell.length_c   1.000
_cell.angle_alpha   90.00
_cell.angle_beta   90.00
_cell.angle_gamma   90.00
#
_symmetry.space_group_name_H-M   'P 1'
#
loop_
_entity.id
_entity.type
_entity.pdbx_description
1 polymer ?
#
loop_
_entity_poly.entity_id
_entity_poly.type
_entity_poly.pdbx_seq_one_letter_code
_entity_poly.pdbx_strand_id
1 'polypeptide(L)'
;MSWTKKRERLHEAAVSTIRAISNNKKISSNTGLSQRPPTSDHVALPNVPRSFKDLNKWRGESDFQAFWHLFHKKSKDFQLTLPARMIFNELEIARVELLGSSKYLGSARNISEYTLSLIHISEPTRPST
;
A
#
# COMPACT_ATOMS: atom_id res chain seq x y z
N MET A 1 10.50 3.97 -26.64
CA MET A 1 9.43 3.21 -25.97
C MET A 1 8.34 4.17 -25.58
N SER A 2 7.08 3.85 -25.86
CA SER A 2 5.93 4.69 -25.50
C SER A 2 5.73 4.70 -23.97
N TRP A 3 5.10 5.75 -23.46
CA TRP A 3 4.75 5.84 -22.04
C TRP A 3 3.85 4.68 -21.61
N THR A 4 2.91 4.26 -22.47
CA THR A 4 2.00 3.15 -22.17
C THR A 4 2.77 1.87 -21.88
N LYS A 5 3.78 1.54 -22.70
CA LYS A 5 4.62 0.35 -22.48
C LYS A 5 5.47 0.46 -21.22
N LYS A 6 6.04 1.63 -20.95
CA LYS A 6 6.79 1.87 -19.71
C LYS A 6 5.93 1.67 -18.48
N ARG A 7 4.71 2.19 -18.51
CA ARG A 7 3.73 2.09 -17.43
C ARG A 7 3.36 0.64 -17.16
N GLU A 8 3.11 -0.13 -18.21
CA GLU A 8 2.79 -1.55 -18.10
C GLU A 8 3.95 -2.34 -17.47
N ARG A 9 5.18 -2.07 -17.89
CA ARG A 9 6.36 -2.71 -17.30
C ARG A 9 6.57 -2.37 -15.85
N LEU A 10 6.35 -1.12 -15.47
CA LEU A 10 6.46 -0.69 -14.07
C LEU A 10 5.39 -1.35 -13.20
N HIS A 11 4.17 -1.43 -13.72
CA HIS A 11 3.08 -2.12 -13.04
C HIS A 11 3.41 -3.62 -12.85
N GLU A 12 3.85 -4.30 -13.88
CA GLU A 12 4.25 -5.71 -13.80
C GLU A 12 5.40 -5.94 -12.85
N ALA A 13 6.39 -5.05 -12.85
CA ALA A 13 7.52 -5.11 -11.91
C ALA A 13 7.06 -4.95 -10.47
N ALA A 14 6.14 -4.03 -10.21
CA ALA A 14 5.58 -3.83 -8.88
C ALA A 14 4.81 -5.07 -8.41
N VAL A 15 3.98 -5.66 -9.27
CA VAL A 15 3.22 -6.86 -8.93
C VAL A 15 4.15 -8.06 -8.70
N SER A 16 5.18 -8.20 -9.51
CA SER A 16 6.20 -9.26 -9.32
C SER A 16 6.92 -9.09 -7.98
N THR A 17 7.22 -7.85 -7.60
CA THR A 17 7.84 -7.54 -6.30
C THR A 17 6.88 -7.89 -5.15
N ILE A 18 5.60 -7.58 -5.27
CA ILE A 18 4.59 -7.93 -4.28
C ILE A 18 4.53 -9.45 -4.09
N ARG A 19 4.49 -10.21 -5.19
CA ARG A 19 4.48 -11.67 -5.14
C ARG A 19 5.74 -12.23 -4.48
N ALA A 20 6.90 -11.67 -4.80
CA ALA A 20 8.19 -12.11 -4.24
C ALA A 20 8.29 -11.82 -2.75
N ILE A 21 8.00 -10.59 -2.33
CA ILE A 21 8.06 -10.19 -0.91
C ILE A 21 7.07 -10.98 -0.06
N SER A 22 5.82 -11.10 -0.54
CA SER A 22 4.77 -11.81 0.19
C SER A 22 4.88 -13.33 0.12
N ASN A 23 5.77 -13.84 -0.73
CA ASN A 23 5.90 -15.27 -1.03
C ASN A 23 4.56 -15.88 -1.47
N ASN A 24 3.77 -15.13 -2.22
CA ASN A 24 2.46 -15.56 -2.71
C ASN A 24 2.36 -15.36 -4.22
N LYS A 25 2.53 -16.46 -4.96
CA LYS A 25 2.48 -16.47 -6.41
C LYS A 25 1.07 -16.35 -6.99
N LYS A 26 0.05 -16.52 -6.14
CA LYS A 26 -1.36 -16.49 -6.57
C LYS A 26 -1.95 -15.10 -6.64
N ILE A 27 -1.22 -14.08 -6.21
CA ILE A 27 -1.70 -12.70 -6.24
C ILE A 27 -2.00 -12.30 -7.68
N SER A 28 -3.24 -11.89 -7.91
CA SER A 28 -3.68 -11.28 -9.18
C SER A 28 -3.66 -9.77 -9.05
N SER A 29 -3.65 -9.08 -10.17
CA SER A 29 -3.58 -7.61 -10.15
C SER A 29 -4.42 -6.97 -11.25
N ASN A 30 -4.84 -5.75 -11.00
CA ASN A 30 -5.38 -4.86 -12.02
C ASN A 30 -5.02 -3.42 -11.69
N THR A 31 -5.29 -2.52 -12.63
CA THR A 31 -5.19 -1.09 -12.41
C THR A 31 -6.49 -0.58 -11.79
N GLY A 32 -6.39 0.15 -10.71
CA GLY A 32 -7.56 0.70 -10.02
C GLY A 32 -7.18 1.27 -8.66
N LEU A 33 -8.17 1.69 -7.90
CA LEU A 33 -7.94 2.18 -6.53
C LEU A 33 -7.53 1.02 -5.63
N SER A 34 -6.42 1.19 -4.92
CA SER A 34 -5.97 0.18 -3.97
C SER A 34 -6.84 0.18 -2.71
N GLN A 35 -7.03 -1.00 -2.16
CA GLN A 35 -7.71 -1.15 -0.88
C GLN A 35 -6.72 -1.03 0.27
N ARG A 36 -7.12 -0.33 1.30
CA ARG A 36 -6.30 -0.13 2.49
C ARG A 36 -7.13 -0.49 3.74
N PRO A 37 -7.00 -1.69 4.30
CA PRO A 37 -6.11 -2.78 3.86
C PRO A 37 -6.70 -3.64 2.72
N PRO A 38 -5.87 -4.44 2.04
CA PRO A 38 -6.37 -5.43 1.10
C PRO A 38 -7.26 -6.48 1.78
N THR A 39 -8.30 -6.92 1.07
CA THR A 39 -9.26 -7.90 1.61
C THR A 39 -9.15 -9.27 0.95
N SER A 40 -8.33 -9.40 -0.09
CA SER A 40 -8.17 -10.64 -0.84
C SER A 40 -6.77 -10.72 -1.45
N ASP A 41 -6.46 -11.82 -2.13
CA ASP A 41 -5.21 -12.01 -2.86
C ASP A 41 -5.15 -11.20 -4.17
N HIS A 42 -6.10 -10.30 -4.38
CA HIS A 42 -6.12 -9.41 -5.53
C HIS A 42 -5.57 -8.04 -5.14
N VAL A 43 -4.62 -7.54 -5.93
CA VAL A 43 -3.98 -6.24 -5.70
C VAL A 43 -4.42 -5.28 -6.81
N ALA A 44 -5.01 -4.17 -6.42
CA ALA A 44 -5.27 -3.05 -7.31
C ALA A 44 -4.24 -1.95 -7.04
N LEU A 45 -3.62 -1.45 -8.11
CA LEU A 45 -2.69 -0.32 -8.04
C LEU A 45 -3.16 0.77 -8.99
N PRO A 46 -3.10 2.05 -8.58
CA PRO A 46 -3.42 3.13 -9.49
C PRO A 46 -2.42 3.19 -10.64
N ASN A 47 -2.74 3.95 -11.67
CA ASN A 47 -1.83 4.16 -12.80
C ASN A 47 -0.49 4.70 -12.32
N VAL A 48 0.59 4.18 -12.92
CA VAL A 48 1.93 4.67 -12.63
C VAL A 48 2.01 6.17 -12.96
N PRO A 49 2.41 7.03 -12.00
CA PRO A 49 2.52 8.46 -12.26
C PRO A 49 3.75 8.76 -13.12
N ARG A 50 3.70 9.87 -13.88
CA ARG A 50 4.82 10.34 -14.69
C ARG A 50 5.86 11.09 -13.88
N SER A 51 5.46 11.71 -12.78
CA SER A 51 6.31 12.53 -11.93
C SER A 51 7.15 11.69 -10.99
N PHE A 52 8.43 11.97 -10.88
CA PHE A 52 9.30 11.34 -9.88
C PHE A 52 8.80 11.56 -8.45
N LYS A 53 8.23 12.74 -8.20
CA LYS A 53 7.70 13.08 -6.87
C LYS A 53 6.58 12.12 -6.46
N ASP A 54 5.70 11.77 -7.40
CA ASP A 54 4.57 10.89 -7.12
C ASP A 54 4.95 9.41 -7.22
N LEU A 55 6.09 9.09 -7.85
CA LEU A 55 6.54 7.71 -8.03
C LEU A 55 6.87 7.03 -6.70
N ASN A 56 7.54 7.73 -5.79
CA ASN A 56 7.86 7.18 -4.47
C ASN A 56 6.59 6.87 -3.67
N LYS A 57 5.60 7.74 -3.74
CA LYS A 57 4.29 7.54 -3.15
C LYS A 57 3.59 6.30 -3.75
N TRP A 58 3.62 6.16 -5.06
CA TRP A 58 3.06 5.00 -5.76
C TRP A 58 3.78 3.70 -5.35
N ARG A 59 5.11 3.75 -5.25
CA ARG A 59 5.91 2.61 -4.77
C ARG A 59 5.61 2.27 -3.32
N GLY A 60 5.40 3.27 -2.47
CA GLY A 60 5.01 3.07 -1.08
C GLY A 60 3.65 2.36 -0.96
N GLU A 61 2.70 2.74 -1.80
CA GLU A 61 1.41 2.08 -1.88
C GLU A 61 1.54 0.62 -2.32
N SER A 62 2.41 0.34 -3.29
CA SER A 62 2.74 -1.02 -3.72
C SER A 62 3.43 -1.81 -2.62
N ASP A 63 4.42 -1.23 -1.97
CA ASP A 63 5.17 -1.87 -0.88
C ASP A 63 4.25 -2.21 0.30
N PHE A 64 3.31 -1.34 0.63
CA PHE A 64 2.32 -1.61 1.66
C PHE A 64 1.48 -2.85 1.34
N GLN A 65 1.05 -3.02 0.10
CA GLN A 65 0.32 -4.21 -0.33
C GLN A 65 1.15 -5.47 -0.09
N ALA A 66 2.43 -5.44 -0.46
CA ALA A 66 3.34 -6.56 -0.25
C ALA A 66 3.50 -6.90 1.23
N PHE A 67 3.69 -5.89 2.07
CA PHE A 67 3.87 -6.10 3.51
C PHE A 67 2.59 -6.56 4.20
N TRP A 68 1.44 -6.09 3.74
CA TRP A 68 0.17 -6.59 4.23
C TRP A 68 0.04 -8.09 4.01
N HIS A 69 0.28 -8.56 2.79
CA HIS A 69 0.22 -9.99 2.49
C HIS A 69 1.28 -10.81 3.22
N LEU A 70 2.41 -10.20 3.56
CA LEU A 70 3.48 -10.89 4.28
C LEU A 70 3.25 -10.94 5.79
N PHE A 71 2.84 -9.84 6.40
CA PHE A 71 2.84 -9.66 7.84
C PHE A 71 1.47 -9.69 8.49
N HIS A 72 0.40 -9.49 7.72
CA HIS A 72 -0.93 -9.47 8.31
C HIS A 72 -1.29 -10.85 8.87
N LYS A 73 -1.71 -10.86 10.13
CA LYS A 73 -2.24 -12.05 10.79
C LYS A 73 -3.74 -11.85 11.00
N LYS A 74 -4.54 -12.79 10.51
CA LYS A 74 -5.95 -12.80 10.84
C LYS A 74 -6.11 -12.93 12.34
N SER A 75 -6.74 -11.96 12.97
CA SER A 75 -7.14 -12.10 14.35
C SER A 75 -8.20 -13.18 14.45
N LYS A 76 -8.16 -13.94 15.52
CA LYS A 76 -9.28 -14.82 15.87
C LYS A 76 -10.54 -13.97 15.99
N ASP A 77 -11.68 -14.53 15.58
CA ASP A 77 -12.98 -13.88 15.57
C ASP A 77 -13.36 -13.28 16.93
N PHE A 78 -12.87 -12.08 17.21
CA PHE A 78 -13.48 -11.27 18.23
C PHE A 78 -14.69 -10.59 17.61
N GLN A 79 -15.87 -10.78 18.19
CA GLN A 79 -17.04 -10.01 17.81
C GLN A 79 -16.83 -8.56 18.27
N LEU A 80 -16.09 -7.82 17.47
CA LEU A 80 -15.83 -6.42 17.74
C LEU A 80 -16.99 -5.57 17.23
N THR A 81 -17.34 -4.53 17.97
CA THR A 81 -18.21 -3.46 17.47
C THR A 81 -17.56 -2.81 16.25
N LEU A 82 -18.32 -2.14 15.40
CA LEU A 82 -17.78 -1.46 14.23
C LEU A 82 -16.67 -0.45 14.60
N PRO A 83 -16.86 0.46 15.61
CA PRO A 83 -15.78 1.37 16.02
C PRO A 83 -14.51 0.64 16.49
N ALA A 84 -14.66 -0.43 17.28
CA ALA A 84 -13.51 -1.21 17.74
C ALA A 84 -12.76 -1.89 16.59
N ARG A 85 -13.49 -2.38 15.59
CA ARG A 85 -12.91 -2.98 14.38
C ARG A 85 -12.12 -1.95 13.57
N MET A 86 -12.63 -0.73 13.44
CA MET A 86 -11.94 0.35 12.73
C MET A 86 -10.61 0.68 13.42
N ILE A 87 -10.60 0.79 14.75
CA ILE A 87 -9.39 1.03 15.53
C ILE A 87 -8.40 -0.13 15.37
N PHE A 88 -8.89 -1.36 15.45
CA PHE A 88 -8.07 -2.56 15.27
C PHE A 88 -7.40 -2.57 13.89
N ASN A 89 -8.15 -2.26 12.83
CA ASN A 89 -7.61 -2.21 11.47
C ASN A 89 -6.52 -1.15 11.33
N GLU A 90 -6.70 0.03 11.91
CA GLU A 90 -5.68 1.09 11.88
C GLU A 90 -4.41 0.68 12.62
N LEU A 91 -4.53 0.02 13.75
CA LEU A 91 -3.39 -0.51 14.51
C LEU A 91 -2.67 -1.60 13.72
N GLU A 92 -3.40 -2.48 13.04
CA GLU A 92 -2.82 -3.54 12.21
C GLU A 92 -2.07 -2.95 11.01
N ILE A 93 -2.64 -1.93 10.36
CA ILE A 93 -1.98 -1.21 9.27
C ILE A 93 -0.66 -0.62 9.76
N ALA A 94 -0.66 0.07 10.91
CA ALA A 94 0.53 0.66 11.49
C ALA A 94 1.59 -0.41 11.82
N ARG A 95 1.18 -1.54 12.39
CA ARG A 95 2.08 -2.65 12.69
C ARG A 95 2.75 -3.19 11.43
N VAL A 96 1.98 -3.43 10.39
CA VAL A 96 2.48 -3.95 9.11
C VAL A 96 3.46 -2.97 8.47
N GLU A 97 3.14 -1.68 8.46
CA GLU A 97 4.03 -0.64 7.91
C GLU A 97 5.36 -0.58 8.68
N LEU A 98 5.31 -0.65 10.01
CA LEU A 98 6.51 -0.63 10.83
C LEU A 98 7.38 -1.86 10.61
N LEU A 99 6.80 -3.04 10.54
CA LEU A 99 7.53 -4.28 10.28
C LEU A 99 8.18 -4.26 8.90
N GLY A 100 7.44 -3.84 7.89
CA GLY A 100 7.96 -3.73 6.52
C GLY A 100 9.09 -2.72 6.42
N SER A 101 8.92 -1.54 7.01
CA SER A 101 9.95 -0.50 7.01
C SER A 101 11.20 -0.90 7.76
N SER A 102 11.07 -1.69 8.82
CA SER A 102 12.22 -2.20 9.59
C SER A 102 12.98 -3.28 8.84
N LYS A 103 12.26 -4.15 8.13
CA LYS A 103 12.88 -5.26 7.39
C LYS A 103 13.43 -4.84 6.03
N TYR A 104 12.76 -3.92 5.35
CA TYR A 104 13.11 -3.44 4.02
C TYR A 104 13.37 -1.93 4.08
N LEU A 105 14.59 -1.53 4.42
CA LEU A 105 14.95 -0.12 4.63
C LEU A 105 14.71 0.75 3.40
N GLY A 106 14.87 0.17 2.19
CA GLY A 106 14.59 0.89 0.95
C GLY A 106 13.12 1.28 0.78
N SER A 107 12.21 0.56 1.42
CA SER A 107 10.77 0.85 1.37
C SER A 107 10.32 1.87 2.42
N ALA A 108 11.11 2.11 3.46
CA ALA A 108 10.72 2.98 4.57
C ALA A 108 10.36 4.39 4.11
N ARG A 109 11.20 4.97 3.23
CA ARG A 109 10.96 6.31 2.66
C ARG A 109 9.70 6.33 1.80
N ASN A 110 9.51 5.32 0.95
CA ASN A 110 8.36 5.24 0.06
C ASN A 110 7.05 5.14 0.85
N ILE A 111 7.03 4.30 1.88
CA ILE A 111 5.88 4.14 2.76
C ILE A 111 5.59 5.43 3.53
N SER A 112 6.63 6.11 4.02
CA SER A 112 6.47 7.40 4.70
C SER A 112 5.82 8.43 3.79
N GLU A 113 6.26 8.56 2.55
CA GLU A 113 5.67 9.51 1.58
C GLU A 113 4.22 9.14 1.24
N TYR A 114 3.93 7.85 1.10
CA TYR A 114 2.57 7.38 0.89
C TYR A 114 1.66 7.73 2.09
N THR A 115 2.09 7.43 3.30
CA THR A 115 1.33 7.70 4.52
C THR A 115 1.09 9.19 4.71
N LEU A 116 2.11 10.03 4.49
CA LEU A 116 1.98 11.49 4.55
C LEU A 116 0.97 12.01 3.53
N SER A 117 0.92 11.43 2.34
CA SER A 117 -0.06 11.83 1.32
C SER A 117 -1.51 11.59 1.77
N LEU A 118 -1.75 10.52 2.52
CA LEU A 118 -3.07 10.21 3.07
C LEU A 118 -3.47 11.20 4.17
N ILE A 119 -2.52 11.60 4.99
CA ILE A 119 -2.74 12.59 6.05
C ILE A 119 -3.12 13.94 5.43
N HIS A 120 -2.40 14.39 4.40
CA HIS A 120 -2.70 15.65 3.72
C HIS A 120 -4.09 15.68 3.07
N ILE A 121 -4.56 14.56 2.55
CA ILE A 121 -5.91 14.46 2.00
C ILE A 121 -6.98 14.60 3.08
N SER A 122 -6.71 14.10 4.28
CA SER A 122 -7.67 14.10 5.40
C SER A 122 -7.61 15.34 6.28
N GLU A 123 -6.59 16.19 6.15
CA GLU A 123 -6.50 17.43 6.93
C GLU A 123 -7.53 18.46 6.45
N PRO A 124 -8.28 19.09 7.40
CA PRO A 124 -9.15 20.21 7.02
C PRO A 124 -8.31 21.38 6.49
N THR A 125 -8.80 22.02 5.44
CA THR A 125 -8.15 23.20 4.87
C THR A 125 -8.10 24.30 5.92
N ARG A 126 -6.90 24.76 6.29
CA ARG A 126 -6.75 25.90 7.19
C ARG A 126 -7.19 27.16 6.46
N PRO A 127 -8.06 28.00 7.08
CA PRO A 127 -8.37 29.28 6.46
C PRO A 127 -7.09 30.10 6.34
N SER A 128 -6.87 30.65 5.16
CA SER A 128 -5.76 31.59 4.94
C SER A 128 -6.03 32.84 5.75
N THR A 129 -5.17 33.14 6.69
CA THR A 129 -5.16 34.42 7.38
C THR A 129 -4.38 35.44 6.60
#